data_f3017e8ecf9d2257fa45a2b315d2ca58
#
_entry.id   f3017e8ecf9d2257fa45a2b315d2ca58
#
_cell.length_a   1.000
_cell.length_b   1.000
_cell.length_c   1.000
_cell.angle_alpha   90.00
_cell.angle_beta   90.00
_cell.angle_gamma   90.00
#
_symmetry.space_group_name_H-M   'P 1'
#
loop_
_entity.id
_entity.type
_entity.pdbx_description
1 polymer ?
#
loop_
_entity_poly.entity_id
_entity_poly.type
_entity_poly.pdbx_seq_one_letter_code
_entity_poly.pdbx_strand_id
1 'polypeptide(L)'
;LVPHKGPAVKGNVVHMDFEGLLDGVAFKGGTAKDQSVQLGSGRMIPGFEDGILGHKAGDEFEINVTFPKNYPNKELAGKPVVFKIKLHDVCVRQLPALNSDFAKKMGKETMEEYRAFVKQQLFDGRHGGALNHAKDQILGQLADAAEGEIPSILVENAYQQQMQVIQQQLQMQRMSLNTYLSQIHETR
;
A
#
# COMPACT_ATOMS: atom_id res chain seq x y z
N LEU A 1 -10.88 3.92 16.27
CA LEU A 1 -11.20 2.51 16.54
C LEU A 1 -11.98 2.43 17.85
N VAL A 2 -13.08 1.69 17.86
CA VAL A 2 -13.92 1.48 19.04
C VAL A 2 -13.98 -0.02 19.30
N PRO A 3 -13.78 -0.49 20.55
CA PRO A 3 -13.86 -1.91 20.87
C PRO A 3 -15.22 -2.51 20.49
N HIS A 4 -15.20 -3.68 19.87
CA HIS A 4 -16.39 -4.42 19.47
C HIS A 4 -16.51 -5.70 20.28
N LYS A 5 -17.63 -5.86 21.00
CA LYS A 5 -17.86 -7.04 21.86
C LYS A 5 -18.39 -8.26 21.09
N GLY A 6 -18.66 -8.13 19.82
CA GLY A 6 -19.18 -9.20 18.95
C GLY A 6 -18.07 -10.00 18.26
N PRO A 7 -18.46 -11.00 17.45
CA PRO A 7 -17.51 -11.74 16.63
C PRO A 7 -16.89 -10.84 15.56
N ALA A 8 -15.66 -11.16 15.17
CA ALA A 8 -14.94 -10.47 14.11
C ALA A 8 -15.65 -10.65 12.76
N VAL A 9 -15.92 -9.53 12.08
CA VAL A 9 -16.51 -9.50 10.74
C VAL A 9 -15.62 -8.69 9.77
N LYS A 10 -15.87 -8.85 8.47
CA LYS A 10 -15.16 -8.07 7.45
C LYS A 10 -15.29 -6.57 7.71
N GLY A 11 -14.18 -5.85 7.63
CA GLY A 11 -14.09 -4.42 7.94
C GLY A 11 -13.63 -4.10 9.36
N ASN A 12 -13.66 -5.08 10.27
CA ASN A 12 -13.12 -4.90 11.61
C ASN A 12 -11.59 -4.81 11.58
N VAL A 13 -11.02 -4.16 12.55
CA VAL A 13 -9.59 -4.15 12.84
C VAL A 13 -9.37 -5.02 14.06
N VAL A 14 -8.51 -6.01 13.93
CA VAL A 14 -8.19 -6.94 15.02
C VAL A 14 -6.75 -6.74 15.46
N HIS A 15 -6.51 -6.83 16.77
CA HIS A 15 -5.19 -6.88 17.38
C HIS A 15 -4.95 -8.32 17.83
N MET A 16 -3.84 -8.92 17.41
CA MET A 16 -3.58 -10.32 17.65
C MET A 16 -2.09 -10.64 17.69
N ASP A 17 -1.77 -11.73 18.39
CA ASP A 17 -0.51 -12.43 18.23
C ASP A 17 -0.72 -13.60 17.27
N PHE A 18 0.27 -13.90 16.48
CA PHE A 18 0.24 -15.12 15.67
C PHE A 18 1.62 -15.77 15.60
N GLU A 19 1.63 -17.09 15.49
CA GLU A 19 2.80 -17.91 15.28
C GLU A 19 2.53 -18.91 14.15
N GLY A 20 3.29 -18.79 13.06
CA GLY A 20 3.21 -19.68 11.90
C GLY A 20 4.11 -20.89 12.05
N LEU A 21 3.56 -22.06 11.85
CA LEU A 21 4.23 -23.35 11.93
C LEU A 21 4.20 -24.02 10.55
N LEU A 22 5.37 -24.38 10.04
CA LEU A 22 5.54 -25.24 8.86
C LEU A 22 5.96 -26.62 9.36
N ASP A 23 5.16 -27.63 9.10
CA ASP A 23 5.39 -29.01 9.59
C ASP A 23 5.65 -29.08 11.12
N GLY A 24 4.96 -28.23 11.87
CA GLY A 24 5.07 -28.13 13.33
C GLY A 24 6.26 -27.31 13.85
N VAL A 25 7.06 -26.72 12.97
CA VAL A 25 8.22 -25.89 13.35
C VAL A 25 7.96 -24.43 13.00
N ALA A 26 8.23 -23.53 13.95
CA ALA A 26 8.09 -22.09 13.72
C ALA A 26 9.11 -21.61 12.67
N PHE A 27 8.66 -20.85 11.68
CA PHE A 27 9.54 -20.33 10.62
C PHE A 27 9.82 -18.83 10.80
N LYS A 28 10.95 -18.39 10.27
CA LYS A 28 11.40 -17.00 10.37
C LYS A 28 10.43 -16.07 9.62
N GLY A 29 9.91 -15.06 10.34
CA GLY A 29 8.91 -14.12 9.80
C GLY A 29 7.46 -14.59 9.92
N GLY A 30 7.22 -15.81 10.46
CA GLY A 30 5.86 -16.33 10.73
C GLY A 30 5.29 -15.92 12.08
N THR A 31 6.07 -15.26 12.96
CA THR A 31 5.63 -14.88 14.30
C THR A 31 5.59 -13.36 14.42
N ALA A 32 4.49 -12.84 14.93
CA ALA A 32 4.36 -11.44 15.30
C ALA A 32 3.48 -11.29 16.54
N LYS A 33 3.73 -10.25 17.32
CA LYS A 33 2.94 -9.88 18.51
C LYS A 33 2.29 -8.54 18.30
N ASP A 34 1.11 -8.38 18.87
CA ASP A 34 0.29 -7.15 18.84
C ASP A 34 0.12 -6.57 17.43
N GLN A 35 -0.09 -7.46 16.46
CA GLN A 35 -0.31 -7.05 15.08
C GLN A 35 -1.74 -6.57 14.87
N SER A 36 -1.85 -5.39 14.24
CA SER A 36 -3.13 -4.81 13.83
C SER A 36 -3.43 -5.19 12.38
N VAL A 37 -4.52 -5.91 12.16
CA VAL A 37 -4.96 -6.38 10.84
C VAL A 37 -6.40 -5.95 10.58
N GLN A 38 -6.64 -5.33 9.43
CA GLN A 38 -8.00 -5.04 8.96
C GLN A 38 -8.51 -6.23 8.16
N LEU A 39 -9.56 -6.88 8.65
CA LEU A 39 -10.19 -8.03 8.01
C LEU A 39 -10.90 -7.63 6.71
N GLY A 40 -10.65 -8.37 5.65
CA GLY A 40 -11.17 -8.08 4.30
C GLY A 40 -10.33 -7.10 3.50
N SER A 41 -9.12 -6.74 4.00
CA SER A 41 -8.19 -5.85 3.27
C SER A 41 -7.44 -6.54 2.14
N GLY A 42 -7.33 -7.87 2.18
CA GLY A 42 -6.55 -8.67 1.24
C GLY A 42 -5.04 -8.48 1.35
N ARG A 43 -4.55 -7.92 2.46
CA ARG A 43 -3.11 -7.70 2.68
C ARG A 43 -2.38 -8.92 3.22
N MET A 44 -3.14 -9.83 3.83
CA MET A 44 -2.59 -11.09 4.34
C MET A 44 -2.69 -12.19 3.28
N ILE A 45 -2.03 -13.31 3.53
CA ILE A 45 -2.13 -14.46 2.64
C ILE A 45 -3.58 -14.96 2.52
N PRO A 46 -3.98 -15.49 1.36
CA PRO A 46 -5.35 -15.97 1.15
C PRO A 46 -5.78 -16.98 2.21
N GLY A 47 -6.99 -16.80 2.75
CA GLY A 47 -7.53 -17.65 3.81
C GLY A 47 -7.18 -17.23 5.23
N PHE A 48 -6.14 -16.40 5.44
CA PHE A 48 -5.74 -15.95 6.77
C PHE A 48 -6.80 -15.06 7.42
N GLU A 49 -7.22 -14.01 6.71
CA GLU A 49 -8.24 -13.09 7.20
C GLU A 49 -9.60 -13.77 7.36
N ASP A 50 -9.93 -14.70 6.45
CA ASP A 50 -11.18 -15.47 6.50
C ASP A 50 -11.23 -16.43 7.69
N GLY A 51 -10.09 -17.01 8.08
CA GLY A 51 -9.98 -17.89 9.24
C GLY A 51 -10.21 -17.19 10.58
N ILE A 52 -10.08 -15.86 10.64
CA ILE A 52 -10.31 -15.07 11.86
C ILE A 52 -11.80 -14.68 12.01
N LEU A 53 -12.54 -14.68 10.90
CA LEU A 53 -13.96 -14.30 10.95
C LEU A 53 -14.75 -15.20 11.90
N GLY A 54 -15.62 -14.59 12.71
CA GLY A 54 -16.47 -15.28 13.67
C GLY A 54 -15.85 -15.47 15.06
N HIS A 55 -14.54 -15.31 15.23
CA HIS A 55 -13.87 -15.36 16.52
C HIS A 55 -14.04 -14.06 17.29
N LYS A 56 -13.87 -14.12 18.62
CA LYS A 56 -14.05 -12.99 19.54
C LYS A 56 -12.73 -12.60 20.20
N ALA A 57 -12.69 -11.40 20.74
CA ALA A 57 -11.59 -10.98 21.60
C ALA A 57 -11.36 -11.96 22.75
N GLY A 58 -10.12 -12.38 22.95
CA GLY A 58 -9.71 -13.39 23.94
C GLY A 58 -9.63 -14.82 23.38
N ASP A 59 -10.11 -15.10 22.19
CA ASP A 59 -10.04 -16.44 21.60
C ASP A 59 -8.60 -16.81 21.19
N GLU A 60 -8.26 -18.07 21.43
CA GLU A 60 -7.05 -18.72 20.91
C GLU A 60 -7.46 -19.87 19.98
N PHE A 61 -7.00 -19.85 18.75
CA PHE A 61 -7.37 -20.82 17.73
C PHE A 61 -6.28 -21.02 16.70
N GLU A 62 -6.44 -22.07 15.89
CA GLU A 62 -5.52 -22.36 14.79
C GLU A 62 -6.23 -22.23 13.45
N ILE A 63 -5.51 -21.67 12.47
CA ILE A 63 -5.99 -21.62 11.09
C ILE A 63 -5.00 -22.34 10.17
N ASN A 64 -5.53 -23.07 9.20
CA ASN A 64 -4.75 -23.74 8.17
C ASN A 64 -4.84 -22.94 6.89
N VAL A 65 -3.71 -22.46 6.38
CA VAL A 65 -3.64 -21.68 5.15
C VAL A 65 -2.51 -22.20 4.26
N THR A 66 -2.62 -21.97 2.96
CA THR A 66 -1.58 -22.34 2.00
C THR A 66 -0.99 -21.09 1.38
N PHE A 67 0.34 -20.96 1.41
CA PHE A 67 1.01 -19.85 0.74
C PHE A 67 0.79 -19.90 -0.78
N PRO A 68 0.59 -18.75 -1.44
CA PRO A 68 0.52 -18.69 -2.90
C PRO A 68 1.80 -19.24 -3.56
N LYS A 69 1.68 -19.84 -4.74
CA LYS A 69 2.83 -20.36 -5.49
C LYS A 69 3.85 -19.30 -5.90
N ASN A 70 3.40 -18.05 -6.05
CA ASN A 70 4.21 -16.88 -6.38
C ASN A 70 4.68 -16.08 -5.16
N TYR A 71 4.69 -16.70 -3.97
CA TYR A 71 5.16 -16.02 -2.76
C TYR A 71 6.67 -15.72 -2.84
N PRO A 72 7.14 -14.53 -2.39
CA PRO A 72 8.55 -14.11 -2.52
C PRO A 72 9.53 -15.09 -1.87
N ASN A 73 9.16 -15.68 -0.75
CA ASN A 73 9.98 -16.71 -0.11
C ASN A 73 9.69 -18.07 -0.72
N LYS A 74 10.66 -18.60 -1.48
CA LYS A 74 10.59 -19.90 -2.18
C LYS A 74 10.43 -21.10 -1.24
N GLU A 75 10.88 -20.98 0.00
CA GLU A 75 10.78 -22.05 1.01
C GLU A 75 9.34 -22.24 1.51
N LEU A 76 8.52 -21.20 1.43
CA LEU A 76 7.13 -21.18 1.87
C LEU A 76 6.14 -21.29 0.71
N ALA A 77 6.55 -20.95 -0.51
CA ALA A 77 5.68 -20.91 -1.68
C ALA A 77 4.97 -22.25 -1.92
N GLY A 78 3.64 -22.22 -1.98
CA GLY A 78 2.77 -23.38 -2.21
C GLY A 78 2.66 -24.36 -1.04
N LYS A 79 3.27 -24.09 0.11
CA LYS A 79 3.22 -24.98 1.28
C LYS A 79 2.04 -24.67 2.19
N PRO A 80 1.40 -25.70 2.77
CA PRO A 80 0.42 -25.52 3.82
C PRO A 80 1.12 -25.18 5.14
N VAL A 81 0.57 -24.25 5.89
CA VAL A 81 1.07 -23.81 7.20
C VAL A 81 -0.08 -23.66 8.18
N VAL A 82 0.22 -23.86 9.45
CA VAL A 82 -0.72 -23.67 10.55
C VAL A 82 -0.32 -22.40 11.29
N PHE A 83 -1.26 -21.48 11.45
CA PHE A 83 -1.08 -20.30 12.31
C PHE A 83 -1.86 -20.46 13.61
N LYS A 84 -1.13 -20.40 14.73
CA LYS A 84 -1.72 -20.24 16.05
C LYS A 84 -1.98 -18.75 16.27
N ILE A 85 -3.20 -18.40 16.55
CA ILE A 85 -3.64 -17.02 16.72
C ILE A 85 -4.21 -16.82 18.10
N LYS A 86 -3.77 -15.74 18.74
CA LYS A 86 -4.37 -15.22 19.98
C LYS A 86 -4.95 -13.85 19.67
N LEU A 87 -6.27 -13.74 19.69
CA LEU A 87 -7.00 -12.53 19.38
C LEU A 87 -7.17 -11.68 20.64
N HIS A 88 -6.50 -10.52 20.70
CA HIS A 88 -6.57 -9.62 21.86
C HIS A 88 -7.83 -8.78 21.83
N ASP A 89 -8.05 -8.06 20.72
CA ASP A 89 -9.14 -7.12 20.56
C ASP A 89 -9.75 -7.18 19.17
N VAL A 90 -11.06 -6.97 19.13
CA VAL A 90 -11.81 -6.71 17.90
C VAL A 90 -12.31 -5.27 17.96
N CYS A 91 -11.95 -4.45 16.96
CA CYS A 91 -12.34 -3.06 16.90
C CYS A 91 -13.11 -2.75 15.62
N VAL A 92 -14.09 -1.86 15.72
CA VAL A 92 -14.80 -1.28 14.58
C VAL A 92 -14.23 0.09 14.28
N ARG A 93 -13.99 0.37 13.01
CA ARG A 93 -13.64 1.71 12.56
C ARG A 93 -14.89 2.58 12.49
N GLN A 94 -15.16 3.32 13.55
CA GLN A 94 -16.24 4.28 13.56
C GLN A 94 -15.78 5.56 12.86
N LEU A 95 -16.41 5.88 11.74
CA LEU A 95 -16.17 7.16 11.06
C LEU A 95 -16.98 8.25 11.75
N PRO A 96 -16.43 9.48 11.84
CA PRO A 96 -17.18 10.61 12.35
C PRO A 96 -18.38 10.91 11.44
N ALA A 97 -19.45 11.38 12.03
CA ALA A 97 -20.60 11.84 11.27
C ALA A 97 -20.19 13.05 10.39
N LEU A 98 -20.66 13.06 9.13
CA LEU A 98 -20.43 14.16 8.19
C LEU A 98 -21.41 15.29 8.50
N ASN A 99 -21.13 16.04 9.56
CA ASN A 99 -21.93 17.15 10.04
C ASN A 99 -21.10 18.45 10.09
N SER A 100 -21.71 19.53 10.55
CA SER A 100 -21.05 20.84 10.67
C SER A 100 -19.81 20.79 11.60
N ASP A 101 -19.83 19.96 12.63
CA ASP A 101 -18.69 19.81 13.55
C ASP A 101 -17.49 19.15 12.86
N PHE A 102 -17.77 18.21 11.95
CA PHE A 102 -16.73 17.62 11.11
C PHE A 102 -16.14 18.68 10.16
N ALA A 103 -16.98 19.49 9.51
CA ALA A 103 -16.51 20.57 8.63
C ALA A 103 -15.63 21.58 9.37
N LYS A 104 -16.02 21.99 10.59
CA LYS A 104 -15.24 22.88 11.45
C LYS A 104 -13.88 22.29 11.83
N LYS A 105 -13.81 20.99 12.15
CA LYS A 105 -12.54 20.29 12.40
C LYS A 105 -11.63 20.28 11.18
N MET A 106 -12.19 20.32 9.97
CA MET A 106 -11.46 20.38 8.70
C MET A 106 -11.22 21.83 8.23
N GLY A 107 -11.49 22.85 9.07
CA GLY A 107 -11.23 24.26 8.78
C GLY A 107 -12.25 24.91 7.82
N LYS A 108 -13.47 24.35 7.76
CA LYS A 108 -14.59 24.92 6.99
C LYS A 108 -15.79 25.16 7.89
N GLU A 109 -16.58 26.19 7.61
CA GLU A 109 -17.73 26.52 8.47
C GLU A 109 -18.90 25.57 8.25
N THR A 110 -19.12 25.14 7.00
CA THR A 110 -20.24 24.29 6.62
C THR A 110 -19.80 23.05 5.86
N MET A 111 -20.65 22.01 5.86
CA MET A 111 -20.41 20.80 5.06
C MET A 111 -20.47 21.07 3.55
N GLU A 112 -21.21 22.07 3.14
CA GLU A 112 -21.30 22.48 1.72
C GLU A 112 -19.97 23.07 1.26
N GLU A 113 -19.39 23.96 2.04
CA GLU A 113 -18.06 24.52 1.79
C GLU A 113 -16.97 23.43 1.79
N TYR A 114 -17.04 22.48 2.73
CA TYR A 114 -16.09 21.37 2.78
C TYR A 114 -16.21 20.49 1.53
N ARG A 115 -17.43 20.17 1.10
CA ARG A 115 -17.66 19.39 -0.13
C ARG A 115 -17.19 20.13 -1.38
N ALA A 116 -17.45 21.43 -1.47
CA ALA A 116 -16.97 22.26 -2.57
C ALA A 116 -15.44 22.30 -2.62
N PHE A 117 -14.80 22.46 -1.48
CA PHE A 117 -13.35 22.42 -1.35
C PHE A 117 -12.77 21.07 -1.81
N VAL A 118 -13.30 19.95 -1.32
CA VAL A 118 -12.83 18.62 -1.72
C VAL A 118 -13.05 18.37 -3.21
N LYS A 119 -14.21 18.80 -3.75
CA LYS A 119 -14.51 18.72 -5.18
C LYS A 119 -13.49 19.50 -6.01
N GLN A 120 -13.15 20.71 -5.58
CA GLN A 120 -12.16 21.53 -6.26
C GLN A 120 -10.77 20.89 -6.21
N GLN A 121 -10.33 20.40 -5.07
CA GLN A 121 -9.05 19.70 -4.92
C GLN A 121 -8.95 18.45 -5.83
N LEU A 122 -10.02 17.68 -5.90
CA LEU A 122 -10.08 16.50 -6.79
C LEU A 122 -10.09 16.91 -8.27
N PHE A 123 -10.79 17.99 -8.60
CA PHE A 123 -10.82 18.53 -9.96
C PHE A 123 -9.43 19.01 -10.38
N ASP A 124 -8.79 19.85 -9.55
CA ASP A 124 -7.47 20.43 -9.85
C ASP A 124 -6.41 19.33 -10.01
N GLY A 125 -6.42 18.34 -9.12
CA GLY A 125 -5.51 17.20 -9.22
C GLY A 125 -5.71 16.39 -10.50
N ARG A 126 -6.96 16.07 -10.86
CA ARG A 126 -7.27 15.33 -12.09
C ARG A 126 -7.02 16.17 -13.34
N HIS A 127 -7.38 17.45 -13.31
CA HIS A 127 -7.17 18.36 -14.43
C HIS A 127 -5.68 18.57 -14.70
N GLY A 128 -4.88 18.80 -13.67
CA GLY A 128 -3.42 18.89 -13.78
C GLY A 128 -2.79 17.63 -14.35
N GLY A 129 -3.19 16.47 -13.87
CA GLY A 129 -2.72 15.18 -14.40
C GLY A 129 -3.11 14.97 -15.87
N ALA A 130 -4.36 15.24 -16.23
CA ALA A 130 -4.84 15.13 -17.62
C ALA A 130 -4.11 16.10 -18.56
N LEU A 131 -3.88 17.34 -18.11
CA LEU A 131 -3.17 18.34 -18.88
C LEU A 131 -1.71 17.95 -19.12
N ASN A 132 -1.02 17.44 -18.10
CA ASN A 132 0.35 16.95 -18.25
C ASN A 132 0.40 15.75 -19.22
N HIS A 133 -0.52 14.79 -19.07
CA HIS A 133 -0.60 13.66 -20.01
C HIS A 133 -0.84 14.10 -21.45
N ALA A 134 -1.74 15.06 -21.68
CA ALA A 134 -1.97 15.61 -23.03
C ALA A 134 -0.72 16.32 -23.57
N LYS A 135 0.02 17.07 -22.76
CA LYS A 135 1.30 17.68 -23.16
C LYS A 135 2.32 16.64 -23.54
N ASP A 136 2.46 15.58 -22.74
CA ASP A 136 3.42 14.50 -23.02
C ASP A 136 3.06 13.76 -24.33
N GLN A 137 1.77 13.53 -24.59
CA GLN A 137 1.30 12.96 -25.85
C GLN A 137 1.62 13.85 -27.05
N ILE A 138 1.38 15.17 -26.95
CA ILE A 138 1.69 16.12 -28.01
C ILE A 138 3.21 16.17 -28.27
N LEU A 139 4.02 16.25 -27.20
CA LEU A 139 5.47 16.23 -27.31
C LEU A 139 5.98 14.93 -27.93
N GLY A 140 5.41 13.78 -27.56
CA GLY A 140 5.72 12.50 -28.16
C GLY A 140 5.42 12.49 -29.67
N GLN A 141 4.22 12.92 -30.07
CA GLN A 141 3.85 13.01 -31.51
C GLN A 141 4.75 13.96 -32.28
N LEU A 142 5.15 15.10 -31.68
CA LEU A 142 6.08 16.04 -32.32
C LEU A 142 7.48 15.42 -32.45
N ALA A 143 7.94 14.69 -31.44
CA ALA A 143 9.23 14.01 -31.47
C ALA A 143 9.25 12.89 -32.54
N ASP A 144 8.16 12.12 -32.64
CA ASP A 144 8.02 11.06 -33.65
C ASP A 144 7.93 11.60 -35.09
N ALA A 145 7.35 12.80 -35.25
CA ALA A 145 7.21 13.46 -36.54
C ALA A 145 8.43 14.32 -36.92
N ALA A 146 9.35 14.55 -36.00
CA ALA A 146 10.54 15.35 -36.25
C ALA A 146 11.53 14.56 -37.10
N GLU A 147 11.93 15.13 -38.21
CA GLU A 147 12.98 14.60 -39.11
C GLU A 147 14.28 15.38 -38.85
N GLY A 148 15.39 14.68 -38.72
CA GLY A 148 16.71 15.29 -38.58
C GLY A 148 17.64 14.49 -37.67
N GLU A 149 18.95 14.74 -37.83
CA GLU A 149 19.97 14.19 -36.94
C GLU A 149 20.15 15.08 -35.73
N ILE A 150 20.05 14.51 -34.54
CA ILE A 150 20.33 15.22 -33.29
C ILE A 150 21.84 15.19 -33.05
N PRO A 151 22.52 16.35 -32.94
CA PRO A 151 23.92 16.39 -32.60
C PRO A 151 24.22 15.66 -31.30
N SER A 152 25.26 14.81 -31.31
CA SER A 152 25.62 13.99 -30.15
C SER A 152 25.87 14.81 -28.87
N ILE A 153 26.38 16.03 -29.04
CA ILE A 153 26.62 16.94 -27.91
C ILE A 153 25.31 17.34 -27.18
N LEU A 154 24.19 17.47 -27.89
CA LEU A 154 22.90 17.78 -27.29
C LEU A 154 22.34 16.57 -26.51
N VAL A 155 22.55 15.37 -27.05
CA VAL A 155 22.17 14.12 -26.36
C VAL A 155 22.99 13.96 -25.08
N GLU A 156 24.30 14.17 -25.16
CA GLU A 156 25.18 14.10 -23.98
C GLU A 156 24.81 15.12 -22.92
N ASN A 157 24.55 16.36 -23.30
CA ASN A 157 24.11 17.41 -22.36
C ASN A 157 22.78 17.06 -21.67
N ALA A 158 21.79 16.55 -22.43
CA ALA A 158 20.52 16.12 -21.90
C ALA A 158 20.69 14.94 -20.92
N TYR A 159 21.56 13.98 -21.28
CA TYR A 159 21.90 12.85 -20.42
C TYR A 159 22.52 13.32 -19.08
N GLN A 160 23.50 14.22 -19.14
CA GLN A 160 24.15 14.75 -17.94
C GLN A 160 23.18 15.51 -17.05
N GLN A 161 22.28 16.33 -17.62
CA GLN A 161 21.24 17.01 -16.86
C GLN A 161 20.31 16.02 -16.17
N GLN A 162 19.85 15.00 -16.87
CA GLN A 162 18.98 13.97 -16.31
C GLN A 162 19.67 13.20 -15.18
N MET A 163 20.92 12.85 -15.36
CA MET A 163 21.71 12.18 -14.32
C MET A 163 21.88 13.04 -13.06
N GLN A 164 22.06 14.35 -13.20
CA GLN A 164 22.12 15.26 -12.06
C GLN A 164 20.81 15.29 -11.28
N VAL A 165 19.66 15.35 -11.98
CA VAL A 165 18.32 15.30 -11.35
C VAL A 165 18.14 14.01 -10.57
N ILE A 166 18.46 12.86 -11.19
CA ILE A 166 18.36 11.55 -10.54
C ILE A 166 19.27 11.49 -9.31
N GLN A 167 20.51 11.95 -9.40
CA GLN A 167 21.43 11.97 -8.26
C GLN A 167 20.92 12.84 -7.12
N GLN A 168 20.37 14.03 -7.40
CA GLN A 168 19.76 14.88 -6.38
C GLN A 168 18.59 14.20 -5.69
N GLN A 169 17.73 13.54 -6.46
CA GLN A 169 16.57 12.82 -5.92
C GLN A 169 17.00 11.65 -5.03
N LEU A 170 18.01 10.89 -5.44
CA LEU A 170 18.57 9.79 -4.65
C LEU A 170 19.26 10.29 -3.36
N GLN A 171 19.96 11.43 -3.42
CA GLN A 171 20.54 12.03 -2.22
C GLN A 171 19.48 12.43 -1.19
N MET A 172 18.35 13.01 -1.62
CA MET A 172 17.23 13.30 -0.71
C MET A 172 16.66 12.03 -0.05
N GLN A 173 16.69 10.91 -0.76
CA GLN A 173 16.27 9.60 -0.24
C GLN A 173 17.39 8.83 0.50
N ARG A 174 18.59 9.42 0.64
CA ARG A 174 19.80 8.78 1.19
C ARG A 174 20.15 7.45 0.51
N MET A 175 19.87 7.35 -0.79
CA MET A 175 20.08 6.16 -1.59
C MET A 175 21.25 6.38 -2.56
N SER A 176 22.09 5.37 -2.77
CA SER A 176 23.14 5.41 -3.79
C SER A 176 22.60 5.01 -5.16
N LEU A 177 23.24 5.51 -6.24
CA LEU A 177 22.87 5.13 -7.61
C LEU A 177 22.98 3.62 -7.84
N ASN A 178 23.99 2.97 -7.28
CA ASN A 178 24.18 1.53 -7.41
C ASN A 178 23.05 0.74 -6.72
N THR A 179 22.60 1.18 -5.55
CA THR A 179 21.44 0.57 -4.87
C THR A 179 20.17 0.74 -5.68
N TYR A 180 19.96 1.90 -6.28
CA TYR A 180 18.81 2.17 -7.15
C TYR A 180 18.83 1.29 -8.40
N LEU A 181 19.97 1.15 -9.07
CA LEU A 181 20.11 0.31 -10.25
C LEU A 181 19.90 -1.17 -9.95
N SER A 182 20.38 -1.66 -8.79
CA SER A 182 20.13 -3.06 -8.38
C SER A 182 18.64 -3.34 -8.19
N GLN A 183 17.90 -2.42 -7.56
CA GLN A 183 16.45 -2.57 -7.38
C GLN A 183 15.66 -2.59 -8.70
N ILE A 184 16.08 -1.80 -9.70
CA ILE A 184 15.45 -1.82 -11.02
C ILE A 184 15.76 -3.11 -11.78
N HIS A 185 16.94 -3.69 -11.62
CA HIS A 185 17.30 -4.95 -12.26
C HIS A 185 16.60 -6.16 -11.63
N GLU A 186 16.26 -6.11 -10.35
CA GLU A 186 15.50 -7.16 -9.67
C GLU A 186 13.99 -7.14 -10.01
N THR A 187 13.48 -6.03 -10.55
CA THR A 187 12.05 -5.87 -10.90
C THR A 187 11.74 -6.08 -12.38
N ARG A 188 12.72 -6.44 -13.19
CA ARG A 188 12.57 -6.85 -14.60
C ARG A 188 12.72 -8.39 -14.72
#